data_589ed49fa4df12f087ddfaf6e23d1e05
#
_entry.id   589ed49fa4df12f087ddfaf6e23d1e05
#
_cell.length_a   1.000
_cell.length_b   1.000
_cell.length_c   1.000
_cell.angle_alpha   90.00
_cell.angle_beta   90.00
_cell.angle_gamma   90.00
#
_symmetry.space_group_name_H-M   'P 1'
#
loop_
_entity.id
_entity.type
_entity.pdbx_description
1 polymer ?
#
loop_
_entity_poly.entity_id
_entity_poly.type
_entity_poly.pdbx_seq_one_letter_code
_entity_poly.pdbx_strand_id
1 'polypeptide(L)'
;MLVKARDRQLSFWFQEQDPFFEIGYRILEQEQIPQMLPYQRKQCKGREKLVYQALGENLDPLREAVPGLGEDKLIGLLCNMISLNIRIEENGFLKKECIWYQYDHLYYDKAAGQVMAAVLPITGALRYADSSWFACFEETIIRIAAYLPYSQMVYVRKIIQMLKMDKITQEEALVDLQGLGGRGAERLSSAHASQNTILKLLYHGNDKELEFLIDDEDFLIGRNVDAADGVIPMNFSRAVSRKHCLITKMNDKYFVQDLKSVNHTLVNGIMIPPYELMELENNDILSVADIEFRVKTSQS
;
A
#
# COMPACT_ATOMS: atom_id res chain seq x y z
N MET A 1 -22.44 3.00 -14.99
CA MET A 1 -22.36 4.34 -14.32
C MET A 1 -21.48 5.25 -15.15
N LEU A 2 -21.90 6.48 -15.40
CA LEU A 2 -21.08 7.48 -16.10
C LEU A 2 -20.55 8.49 -15.09
N VAL A 3 -19.23 8.73 -15.11
CA VAL A 3 -18.55 9.70 -14.23
C VAL A 3 -18.08 10.90 -15.04
N LYS A 4 -18.28 12.10 -14.51
CA LYS A 4 -17.73 13.34 -15.08
C LYS A 4 -17.13 14.19 -13.97
N ALA A 5 -15.85 14.52 -14.13
CA ALA A 5 -15.16 15.48 -13.28
C ALA A 5 -15.00 16.81 -14.03
N ARG A 6 -15.38 17.91 -13.41
CA ARG A 6 -15.22 19.26 -13.94
C ARG A 6 -15.20 20.28 -12.80
N ASP A 7 -14.23 21.20 -12.82
CA ASP A 7 -14.16 22.36 -11.94
C ASP A 7 -14.45 22.06 -10.44
N ARG A 8 -13.72 21.14 -9.83
CA ARG A 8 -13.94 20.68 -8.44
C ARG A 8 -15.30 20.02 -8.17
N GLN A 9 -15.99 19.61 -9.23
CA GLN A 9 -17.25 18.90 -9.15
C GLN A 9 -17.10 17.49 -9.74
N LEU A 10 -17.51 16.49 -8.99
CA LEU A 10 -17.54 15.10 -9.42
C LEU A 10 -19.00 14.64 -9.51
N SER A 11 -19.41 14.21 -10.69
CA SER A 11 -20.80 13.82 -10.96
C SER A 11 -20.88 12.37 -11.39
N PHE A 12 -21.76 11.62 -10.73
CA PHE A 12 -22.05 10.22 -11.03
C PHE A 12 -23.49 10.10 -11.54
N TRP A 13 -23.65 9.55 -12.75
CA TRP A 13 -24.96 9.23 -13.31
C TRP A 13 -25.19 7.73 -13.25
N PHE A 14 -26.22 7.33 -12.53
CA PHE A 14 -26.65 5.94 -12.45
C PHE A 14 -27.58 5.62 -13.63
N GLN A 15 -27.29 4.53 -14.34
CA GLN A 15 -28.13 3.97 -15.38
C GLN A 15 -29.07 2.93 -14.75
N GLU A 16 -30.08 2.47 -15.45
CA GLU A 16 -31.05 1.48 -14.95
C GLU A 16 -30.40 0.18 -14.46
N GLN A 17 -29.30 -0.24 -15.10
CA GLN A 17 -28.55 -1.43 -14.73
C GLN A 17 -27.51 -1.19 -13.61
N ASP A 18 -27.30 0.05 -13.19
CA ASP A 18 -26.34 0.34 -12.14
C ASP A 18 -26.97 0.04 -10.77
N PRO A 19 -26.25 -0.59 -9.86
CA PRO A 19 -26.78 -1.05 -8.58
C PRO A 19 -26.90 0.08 -7.57
N PHE A 20 -27.71 1.12 -7.85
CA PHE A 20 -28.00 2.17 -6.89
C PHE A 20 -28.74 1.59 -5.68
N PHE A 21 -28.20 1.87 -4.48
CA PHE A 21 -28.67 1.29 -3.24
C PHE A 21 -29.36 2.35 -2.38
N GLU A 22 -30.70 2.37 -2.40
CA GLU A 22 -31.50 3.38 -1.69
C GLU A 22 -31.29 3.38 -0.18
N ILE A 23 -31.13 2.19 0.44
CA ILE A 23 -30.85 2.08 1.87
C ILE A 23 -29.48 2.68 2.18
N GLY A 24 -28.45 2.35 1.37
CA GLY A 24 -27.12 2.94 1.49
C GLY A 24 -27.13 4.46 1.34
N TYR A 25 -27.96 5.00 0.42
CA TYR A 25 -28.15 6.45 0.29
C TYR A 25 -28.70 7.08 1.57
N ARG A 26 -29.72 6.48 2.20
CA ARG A 26 -30.29 6.97 3.47
C ARG A 26 -29.28 6.91 4.62
N ILE A 27 -28.42 5.89 4.64
CA ILE A 27 -27.34 5.80 5.61
C ILE A 27 -26.38 6.96 5.42
N LEU A 28 -25.94 7.25 4.18
CA LEU A 28 -25.05 8.38 3.90
C LEU A 28 -25.66 9.74 4.27
N GLU A 29 -26.99 9.89 4.21
CA GLU A 29 -27.69 11.10 4.66
C GLU A 29 -27.74 11.24 6.19
N GLN A 30 -27.84 10.13 6.90
CA GLN A 30 -27.98 10.11 8.37
C GLN A 30 -26.63 10.10 9.09
N GLU A 31 -25.65 9.41 8.53
CA GLU A 31 -24.31 9.33 9.11
C GLU A 31 -23.45 10.51 8.65
N GLN A 32 -22.87 11.21 9.64
CA GLN A 32 -21.85 12.21 9.34
C GLN A 32 -20.50 11.51 9.16
N ILE A 33 -20.10 11.30 7.90
CA ILE A 33 -18.78 10.77 7.56
C ILE A 33 -17.85 11.95 7.28
N PRO A 34 -16.89 12.26 8.20
CA PRO A 34 -16.07 13.47 8.09
C PRO A 34 -15.22 13.52 6.81
N GLN A 35 -14.80 12.37 6.29
CA GLN A 35 -13.96 12.27 5.08
C GLN A 35 -14.78 12.20 3.79
N MET A 36 -16.10 12.37 3.85
CA MET A 36 -16.94 12.37 2.66
C MET A 36 -17.12 13.78 2.11
N LEU A 37 -16.91 13.94 0.81
CA LEU A 37 -17.20 15.19 0.11
C LEU A 37 -18.70 15.54 0.22
N PRO A 38 -19.04 16.82 0.43
CA PRO A 38 -20.42 17.28 0.36
C PRO A 38 -21.05 16.90 -0.98
N TYR A 39 -22.30 16.43 -0.96
CA TYR A 39 -22.98 15.99 -2.17
C TYR A 39 -24.44 16.41 -2.22
N GLN A 40 -24.99 16.35 -3.43
CA GLN A 40 -26.40 16.57 -3.71
C GLN A 40 -26.93 15.45 -4.62
N ARG A 41 -28.09 14.90 -4.29
CA ARG A 41 -28.85 14.01 -5.15
C ARG A 41 -29.72 14.83 -6.10
N LYS A 42 -29.71 14.48 -7.37
CA LYS A 42 -30.51 15.11 -8.42
C LYS A 42 -31.14 14.04 -9.31
N GLN A 43 -32.34 14.26 -9.75
CA GLN A 43 -32.95 13.43 -10.79
C GLN A 43 -32.86 14.15 -12.14
N CYS A 44 -32.28 13.49 -13.12
CA CYS A 44 -32.12 14.01 -14.47
C CYS A 44 -32.68 13.02 -15.50
N LYS A 45 -33.76 13.35 -16.19
CA LYS A 45 -34.40 12.50 -17.20
C LYS A 45 -34.72 11.09 -16.69
N GLY A 46 -35.27 10.98 -15.47
CA GLY A 46 -35.64 9.72 -14.83
C GLY A 46 -34.46 8.92 -14.26
N ARG A 47 -33.23 9.47 -14.28
CA ARG A 47 -32.03 8.80 -13.76
C ARG A 47 -31.50 9.50 -12.53
N GLU A 48 -31.00 8.72 -11.60
CA GLU A 48 -30.33 9.25 -10.40
C GLU A 48 -28.96 9.82 -10.75
N LYS A 49 -28.67 10.96 -10.15
CA LYS A 49 -27.39 11.64 -10.26
C LYS A 49 -26.94 12.08 -8.88
N LEU A 50 -25.72 11.71 -8.49
CA LEU A 50 -25.03 12.28 -7.33
C LEU A 50 -23.98 13.28 -7.81
N VAL A 51 -23.93 14.42 -7.14
CA VAL A 51 -23.00 15.50 -7.45
C VAL A 51 -22.25 15.84 -6.20
N TYR A 52 -20.97 15.45 -6.15
CA TYR A 52 -20.03 15.80 -5.09
C TYR A 52 -19.34 17.09 -5.43
N GLN A 53 -19.12 17.95 -4.43
CA GLN A 53 -18.54 19.25 -4.62
C GLN A 53 -17.39 19.47 -3.63
N ALA A 54 -16.18 19.67 -4.16
CA ALA A 54 -15.03 20.07 -3.37
C ALA A 54 -14.97 21.62 -3.29
N LEU A 55 -16.01 22.20 -2.68
CA LEU A 55 -16.12 23.63 -2.49
C LEU A 55 -15.54 24.03 -1.14
N GLY A 56 -14.71 25.05 -1.14
CA GLY A 56 -14.12 25.64 0.08
C GLY A 56 -12.64 25.97 -0.11
N GLU A 57 -12.18 26.99 0.59
CA GLU A 57 -10.78 27.45 0.55
C GLU A 57 -9.81 26.45 1.22
N ASN A 58 -10.34 25.52 2.02
CA ASN A 58 -9.57 24.51 2.74
C ASN A 58 -9.39 23.20 1.96
N LEU A 59 -10.09 23.01 0.84
CA LEU A 59 -10.01 21.78 0.05
C LEU A 59 -9.09 21.97 -1.16
N ASP A 60 -7.97 21.31 -1.19
CA ASP A 60 -7.07 21.24 -2.35
C ASP A 60 -7.15 19.88 -3.04
N PRO A 61 -6.96 19.78 -4.35
CA PRO A 61 -6.76 18.49 -5.00
C PRO A 61 -5.62 17.73 -4.32
N LEU A 62 -5.85 16.45 -3.99
CA LEU A 62 -4.86 15.67 -3.24
C LEU A 62 -3.49 15.64 -3.94
N ARG A 63 -3.49 15.51 -5.27
CA ARG A 63 -2.27 15.51 -6.10
C ARG A 63 -1.44 16.78 -5.99
N GLU A 64 -2.07 17.93 -5.68
CA GLU A 64 -1.41 19.23 -5.54
C GLU A 64 -0.91 19.44 -4.10
N ALA A 65 -1.65 18.89 -3.13
CA ALA A 65 -1.32 19.03 -1.73
C ALA A 65 -0.17 18.12 -1.28
N VAL A 66 -0.19 16.85 -1.69
CA VAL A 66 0.75 15.80 -1.22
C VAL A 66 2.23 16.21 -1.34
N PRO A 67 2.72 16.81 -2.44
CA PRO A 67 4.13 17.19 -2.57
C PRO A 67 4.63 18.20 -1.52
N GLY A 68 3.72 18.96 -0.91
CA GLY A 68 4.03 19.99 0.09
C GLY A 68 3.83 19.54 1.54
N LEU A 69 3.41 18.30 1.78
CA LEU A 69 3.15 17.80 3.12
C LEU A 69 4.41 17.20 3.76
N GLY A 70 4.57 17.43 5.06
CA GLY A 70 5.59 16.74 5.86
C GLY A 70 5.17 15.31 6.20
N GLU A 71 6.15 14.52 6.63
CA GLU A 71 6.06 13.09 6.93
C GLU A 71 4.87 12.72 7.81
N ASP A 72 4.69 13.38 8.97
CA ASP A 72 3.57 13.11 9.88
C ASP A 72 2.19 13.29 9.23
N LYS A 73 2.06 14.29 8.34
CA LYS A 73 0.82 14.54 7.62
C LYS A 73 0.58 13.48 6.54
N LEU A 74 1.63 13.04 5.85
CA LEU A 74 1.54 11.97 4.86
C LEU A 74 1.10 10.66 5.52
N ILE A 75 1.72 10.28 6.64
CA ILE A 75 1.31 9.12 7.43
C ILE A 75 -0.14 9.29 7.92
N GLY A 76 -0.50 10.47 8.42
CA GLY A 76 -1.87 10.81 8.80
C GLY A 76 -2.88 10.59 7.67
N LEU A 77 -2.54 10.94 6.42
CA LEU A 77 -3.40 10.68 5.25
C LEU A 77 -3.59 9.18 4.99
N LEU A 78 -2.50 8.40 5.09
CA LEU A 78 -2.58 6.94 4.94
C LEU A 78 -3.48 6.31 6.00
N CYS A 79 -3.32 6.72 7.27
CA CYS A 79 -4.17 6.29 8.37
C CYS A 79 -5.64 6.69 8.14
N ASN A 80 -5.90 7.90 7.66
CA ASN A 80 -7.26 8.37 7.36
C ASN A 80 -7.94 7.52 6.29
N MET A 81 -7.23 7.08 5.25
CA MET A 81 -7.80 6.24 4.19
C MET A 81 -8.22 4.87 4.74
N ILE A 82 -7.37 4.25 5.57
CA ILE A 82 -7.71 2.99 6.24
C ILE A 82 -8.90 3.19 7.19
N SER A 83 -8.89 4.26 8.00
CA SER A 83 -9.98 4.58 8.91
C SER A 83 -11.31 4.81 8.19
N LEU A 84 -11.29 5.42 7.00
CA LEU A 84 -12.49 5.60 6.19
C LEU A 84 -13.05 4.25 5.72
N ASN A 85 -12.18 3.29 5.33
CA ASN A 85 -12.61 1.94 4.96
C ASN A 85 -13.34 1.25 6.13
N ILE A 86 -12.74 1.26 7.32
CA ILE A 86 -13.31 0.67 8.53
C ILE A 86 -14.67 1.32 8.82
N ARG A 87 -14.73 2.64 8.86
CA ARG A 87 -15.93 3.40 9.20
C ARG A 87 -17.09 3.13 8.24
N ILE A 88 -16.83 3.00 6.95
CA ILE A 88 -17.87 2.70 5.96
C ILE A 88 -18.47 1.32 6.18
N GLU A 89 -17.72 0.36 6.71
CA GLU A 89 -18.18 -1.00 6.94
C GLU A 89 -18.88 -1.18 8.30
N GLU A 90 -18.70 -0.25 9.26
CA GLU A 90 -19.31 -0.31 10.62
C GLU A 90 -20.85 -0.40 10.60
N ASN A 91 -21.50 0.24 9.61
CA ASN A 91 -22.97 0.18 9.51
C ASN A 91 -23.51 -1.17 9.00
N GLY A 92 -22.66 -2.07 8.51
CA GLY A 92 -23.01 -3.40 8.01
C GLY A 92 -23.72 -3.43 6.63
N PHE A 93 -24.08 -2.28 6.06
CA PHE A 93 -24.78 -2.17 4.77
C PHE A 93 -23.90 -1.67 3.64
N LEU A 94 -23.07 -0.69 3.92
CA LEU A 94 -22.08 -0.19 2.96
C LEU A 94 -20.79 -0.98 3.05
N LYS A 95 -20.07 -1.05 1.95
CA LYS A 95 -18.78 -1.71 1.85
C LYS A 95 -17.72 -0.68 1.47
N LYS A 96 -16.45 -0.94 1.83
CA LYS A 96 -15.33 -0.07 1.43
C LYS A 96 -15.24 0.15 -0.07
N GLU A 97 -15.73 -0.81 -0.87
CA GLU A 97 -15.84 -0.70 -2.32
C GLU A 97 -16.80 0.40 -2.80
N CYS A 98 -17.61 1.00 -1.90
CA CYS A 98 -18.41 2.18 -2.17
C CYS A 98 -17.60 3.48 -2.23
N ILE A 99 -16.35 3.49 -1.73
CA ILE A 99 -15.48 4.66 -1.72
C ILE A 99 -14.82 4.82 -3.09
N TRP A 100 -14.86 6.04 -3.63
CA TRP A 100 -14.24 6.36 -4.92
C TRP A 100 -12.78 6.77 -4.76
N TYR A 101 -11.85 5.80 -4.82
CA TYR A 101 -10.41 6.00 -4.67
C TYR A 101 -9.68 6.29 -5.99
N GLN A 102 -10.21 7.15 -6.84
CA GLN A 102 -9.45 7.61 -8.00
C GLN A 102 -8.61 8.82 -7.61
N TYR A 103 -7.28 8.72 -7.65
CA TYR A 103 -6.32 9.69 -7.12
C TYR A 103 -6.60 11.14 -7.55
N ASP A 104 -6.92 11.34 -8.82
CA ASP A 104 -7.23 12.66 -9.38
C ASP A 104 -8.56 13.26 -8.90
N HIS A 105 -9.40 12.46 -8.25
CA HIS A 105 -10.69 12.86 -7.72
C HIS A 105 -10.75 12.95 -6.19
N LEU A 106 -9.61 12.82 -5.54
CA LEU A 106 -9.48 12.97 -4.09
C LEU A 106 -9.03 14.38 -3.74
N TYR A 107 -9.42 14.83 -2.56
CA TYR A 107 -9.08 16.15 -2.05
C TYR A 107 -8.46 16.04 -0.68
N TYR A 108 -7.68 17.05 -0.32
CA TYR A 108 -7.08 17.23 0.99
C TYR A 108 -7.77 18.38 1.71
N ASP A 109 -8.33 18.10 2.88
CA ASP A 109 -8.84 19.15 3.78
C ASP A 109 -7.68 19.63 4.67
N LYS A 110 -7.24 20.88 4.40
CA LYS A 110 -6.15 21.53 5.15
C LYS A 110 -6.49 21.77 6.62
N ALA A 111 -7.76 22.00 6.93
CA ALA A 111 -8.21 22.30 8.29
C ALA A 111 -8.26 21.03 9.14
N ALA A 112 -8.78 19.94 8.58
CA ALA A 112 -8.89 18.68 9.28
C ALA A 112 -7.65 17.77 9.10
N GLY A 113 -6.78 18.06 8.11
CA GLY A 113 -5.60 17.25 7.81
C GLY A 113 -5.95 15.87 7.25
N GLN A 114 -7.03 15.74 6.48
CA GLN A 114 -7.56 14.45 6.05
C GLN A 114 -7.88 14.38 4.56
N VAL A 115 -7.94 13.13 4.04
CA VAL A 115 -8.39 12.85 2.68
C VAL A 115 -9.91 12.95 2.61
N MET A 116 -10.42 13.60 1.57
CA MET A 116 -11.84 13.70 1.27
C MET A 116 -12.16 12.92 -0.01
N ALA A 117 -13.15 12.03 0.05
CA ALA A 117 -13.55 11.16 -1.05
C ALA A 117 -15.06 11.21 -1.30
N ALA A 118 -15.49 10.80 -2.48
CA ALA A 118 -16.89 10.48 -2.74
C ALA A 118 -17.19 9.06 -2.27
N VAL A 119 -18.34 8.86 -1.61
CA VAL A 119 -18.82 7.54 -1.19
C VAL A 119 -20.13 7.29 -1.91
N LEU A 120 -20.22 6.23 -2.71
CA LEU A 120 -21.35 5.95 -3.58
C LEU A 120 -22.26 4.90 -2.95
N PRO A 121 -23.58 5.16 -2.85
CA PRO A 121 -24.55 4.18 -2.35
C PRO A 121 -24.83 3.13 -3.43
N ILE A 122 -24.01 2.12 -3.51
CA ILE A 122 -24.13 1.02 -4.47
C ILE A 122 -24.12 -0.33 -3.79
N THR A 123 -24.75 -1.33 -4.41
CA THR A 123 -24.60 -2.73 -4.03
C THR A 123 -23.51 -3.38 -4.90
N GLY A 124 -22.51 -3.96 -4.26
CA GLY A 124 -21.39 -4.60 -4.94
C GLY A 124 -20.22 -3.66 -5.23
N ALA A 125 -19.16 -4.21 -5.81
CA ALA A 125 -17.95 -3.46 -6.07
C ALA A 125 -18.12 -2.43 -7.19
N LEU A 126 -17.57 -1.24 -6.97
CA LEU A 126 -17.41 -0.23 -8.02
C LEU A 126 -16.63 -0.83 -9.19
N ARG A 127 -17.21 -0.79 -10.37
CA ARG A 127 -16.50 -1.07 -11.61
C ARG A 127 -15.86 0.24 -12.09
N TYR A 128 -14.59 0.39 -11.82
CA TYR A 128 -13.74 1.33 -12.53
C TYR A 128 -13.57 0.81 -13.97
N ALA A 129 -13.45 1.71 -14.95
CA ALA A 129 -13.45 1.30 -16.36
C ALA A 129 -12.44 0.17 -16.66
N ASP A 130 -11.24 0.19 -16.04
CA ASP A 130 -10.13 -0.73 -16.33
C ASP A 130 -9.43 -1.28 -15.07
N SER A 131 -9.95 -1.04 -13.85
CA SER A 131 -9.27 -1.45 -12.62
C SER A 131 -10.25 -1.84 -11.49
N SER A 132 -9.77 -2.62 -10.52
CA SER A 132 -10.53 -2.93 -9.31
C SER A 132 -10.50 -1.77 -8.32
N TRP A 133 -11.44 -1.78 -7.36
CA TRP A 133 -11.43 -0.84 -6.23
C TRP A 133 -10.09 -0.89 -5.48
N PHE A 134 -9.59 -2.09 -5.18
CA PHE A 134 -8.33 -2.27 -4.46
C PHE A 134 -7.14 -1.70 -5.24
N ALA A 135 -7.12 -1.85 -6.57
CA ALA A 135 -6.05 -1.29 -7.39
C ALA A 135 -6.01 0.25 -7.32
N CYS A 136 -7.16 0.92 -7.32
CA CYS A 136 -7.23 2.38 -7.17
C CYS A 136 -6.83 2.83 -5.75
N PHE A 137 -7.24 2.07 -4.74
CA PHE A 137 -6.85 2.29 -3.35
C PHE A 137 -5.34 2.12 -3.16
N GLU A 138 -4.77 1.01 -3.63
CA GLU A 138 -3.33 0.71 -3.63
C GLU A 138 -2.52 1.80 -4.35
N GLU A 139 -2.93 2.17 -5.57
CA GLU A 139 -2.30 3.25 -6.34
C GLU A 139 -2.26 4.57 -5.56
N THR A 140 -3.37 4.94 -4.93
CA THR A 140 -3.46 6.17 -4.15
C THR A 140 -2.49 6.15 -2.96
N ILE A 141 -2.47 5.05 -2.21
CA ILE A 141 -1.55 4.89 -1.07
C ILE A 141 -0.09 4.95 -1.52
N ILE A 142 0.26 4.25 -2.61
CA ILE A 142 1.64 4.25 -3.13
C ILE A 142 2.05 5.64 -3.59
N ARG A 143 1.16 6.42 -4.22
CA ARG A 143 1.44 7.80 -4.65
C ARG A 143 1.69 8.73 -3.46
N ILE A 144 0.95 8.59 -2.36
CA ILE A 144 1.19 9.35 -1.13
C ILE A 144 2.52 8.90 -0.49
N ALA A 145 2.72 7.60 -0.34
CA ALA A 145 3.92 7.02 0.28
C ALA A 145 5.22 7.33 -0.48
N ALA A 146 5.14 7.65 -1.77
CA ALA A 146 6.31 8.02 -2.58
C ALA A 146 7.03 9.29 -2.08
N TYR A 147 6.38 10.08 -1.23
CA TYR A 147 6.96 11.29 -0.60
C TYR A 147 7.49 11.02 0.81
N LEU A 148 7.35 9.81 1.33
CA LEU A 148 7.93 9.37 2.60
C LEU A 148 9.42 8.97 2.44
N PRO A 149 10.20 8.96 3.52
CA PRO A 149 11.50 8.30 3.54
C PRO A 149 11.43 6.87 2.99
N TYR A 150 12.51 6.42 2.35
CA TYR A 150 12.53 5.13 1.64
C TYR A 150 12.10 3.94 2.50
N SER A 151 12.61 3.83 3.73
CA SER A 151 12.25 2.75 4.66
C SER A 151 10.75 2.73 4.98
N GLN A 152 10.16 3.89 5.25
CA GLN A 152 8.74 4.01 5.53
C GLN A 152 7.89 3.73 4.29
N MET A 153 8.31 4.19 3.11
CA MET A 153 7.65 3.86 1.84
C MET A 153 7.61 2.34 1.60
N VAL A 154 8.72 1.66 1.83
CA VAL A 154 8.80 0.19 1.72
C VAL A 154 7.85 -0.47 2.72
N TYR A 155 7.85 0.01 3.97
CA TYR A 155 6.95 -0.51 5.00
C TYR A 155 5.46 -0.33 4.67
N VAL A 156 5.07 0.84 4.15
CA VAL A 156 3.69 1.10 3.69
C VAL A 156 3.30 0.14 2.56
N ARG A 157 4.16 -0.05 1.56
CA ARG A 157 3.91 -1.01 0.47
C ARG A 157 3.65 -2.42 0.98
N LYS A 158 4.41 -2.83 1.97
CA LYS A 158 4.30 -4.11 2.66
C LYS A 158 2.93 -4.29 3.33
N ILE A 159 2.51 -3.31 4.13
CA ILE A 159 1.19 -3.32 4.78
C ILE A 159 0.08 -3.49 3.71
N ILE A 160 0.14 -2.73 2.63
CA ILE A 160 -0.87 -2.80 1.57
C ILE A 160 -0.88 -4.16 0.89
N GLN A 161 0.27 -4.76 0.67
CA GLN A 161 0.35 -6.09 0.09
C GLN A 161 -0.21 -7.17 1.03
N MET A 162 0.05 -7.05 2.34
CA MET A 162 -0.54 -7.95 3.33
C MET A 162 -2.07 -7.82 3.39
N LEU A 163 -2.61 -6.60 3.29
CA LEU A 163 -4.06 -6.35 3.13
C LEU A 163 -4.61 -7.00 1.86
N LYS A 164 -3.91 -6.89 0.73
CA LYS A 164 -4.29 -7.48 -0.56
C LYS A 164 -4.37 -9.01 -0.51
N MET A 165 -3.52 -9.60 0.31
CA MET A 165 -3.45 -11.06 0.49
C MET A 165 -4.32 -11.57 1.65
N ASP A 166 -5.15 -10.72 2.25
CA ASP A 166 -5.97 -11.00 3.44
C ASP A 166 -5.15 -11.57 4.62
N LYS A 167 -3.88 -11.17 4.73
CA LYS A 167 -2.99 -11.61 5.83
C LYS A 167 -3.09 -10.76 7.09
N ILE A 168 -3.60 -9.54 6.94
CA ILE A 168 -3.90 -8.61 8.05
C ILE A 168 -5.26 -7.95 7.83
N THR A 169 -5.88 -7.49 8.92
CA THR A 169 -7.13 -6.71 8.87
C THR A 169 -6.85 -5.22 8.61
N GLN A 170 -7.91 -4.45 8.34
CA GLN A 170 -7.79 -2.99 8.20
C GLN A 170 -7.36 -2.34 9.54
N GLU A 171 -7.82 -2.88 10.67
CA GLU A 171 -7.49 -2.41 12.01
C GLU A 171 -6.01 -2.64 12.33
N GLU A 172 -5.48 -3.81 11.99
CA GLU A 172 -4.05 -4.12 12.16
C GLU A 172 -3.20 -3.21 11.27
N ALA A 173 -3.58 -3.02 10.01
CA ALA A 173 -2.91 -2.09 9.09
C ALA A 173 -2.92 -0.65 9.61
N LEU A 174 -4.02 -0.21 10.24
CA LEU A 174 -4.12 1.12 10.84
C LEU A 174 -3.15 1.28 12.01
N VAL A 175 -3.07 0.28 12.89
CA VAL A 175 -2.13 0.28 14.03
C VAL A 175 -0.69 0.35 13.54
N ASP A 176 -0.33 -0.44 12.53
CA ASP A 176 0.99 -0.46 11.94
C ASP A 176 1.38 0.89 11.32
N LEU A 177 0.46 1.53 10.57
CA LEU A 177 0.69 2.85 10.00
C LEU A 177 0.82 3.94 11.06
N GLN A 178 0.02 3.89 12.14
CA GLN A 178 0.12 4.83 13.25
C GLN A 178 1.47 4.74 13.97
N GLY A 179 2.04 3.54 14.02
CA GLY A 179 3.38 3.30 14.55
C GLY A 179 4.49 4.03 13.79
N LEU A 180 4.29 4.34 12.51
CA LEU A 180 5.27 5.10 11.71
C LEU A 180 5.32 6.61 12.08
N GLY A 181 4.21 7.21 12.51
CA GLY A 181 4.07 8.66 12.75
C GLY A 181 4.48 9.18 14.14
N GLY A 182 4.85 8.32 15.07
CA GLY A 182 5.34 8.74 16.36
C GLY A 182 6.81 8.38 16.52
N ARG A 183 7.56 8.97 17.47
CA ARG A 183 8.90 8.52 17.90
C ARG A 183 8.98 7.01 18.23
N GLY A 184 8.16 6.23 17.55
CA GLY A 184 7.87 4.82 17.73
C GLY A 184 8.70 3.86 16.88
N ALA A 185 9.68 4.34 16.11
CA ALA A 185 10.68 3.43 15.53
C ALA A 185 11.43 2.64 16.64
N GLU A 186 11.44 3.17 17.88
CA GLU A 186 11.96 2.46 19.06
C GLU A 186 10.92 1.53 19.74
N ARG A 187 9.62 1.63 19.42
CA ARG A 187 8.58 0.81 20.07
C ARG A 187 8.09 -0.39 19.26
N LEU A 188 8.35 -0.43 17.96
CA LEU A 188 8.03 -1.62 17.15
C LEU A 188 8.98 -2.78 17.42
N SER A 189 10.14 -2.52 18.05
CA SER A 189 11.07 -3.56 18.51
C SER A 189 10.68 -4.21 19.86
N SER A 190 9.63 -3.74 20.55
CA SER A 190 9.35 -4.19 21.92
C SER A 190 7.96 -4.76 22.20
N ALA A 191 7.06 -4.81 21.23
CA ALA A 191 5.68 -5.25 21.47
C ALA A 191 5.40 -6.73 21.16
N HIS A 192 6.30 -7.43 20.49
CA HIS A 192 6.26 -8.88 20.38
C HIS A 192 7.57 -9.42 20.93
N ALA A 193 7.50 -10.18 22.02
CA ALA A 193 8.60 -11.03 22.46
C ALA A 193 8.83 -12.10 21.38
N SER A 194 9.50 -11.70 20.30
CA SER A 194 9.77 -12.54 19.14
C SER A 194 10.86 -13.54 19.53
N GLN A 195 10.58 -14.80 19.26
CA GLN A 195 11.62 -15.78 19.07
C GLN A 195 12.52 -15.25 17.95
N ASN A 196 13.81 -15.04 18.25
CA ASN A 196 14.75 -14.44 17.31
C ASN A 196 15.00 -15.39 16.14
N THR A 197 14.18 -15.35 15.10
CA THR A 197 14.43 -16.10 13.86
C THR A 197 15.51 -15.36 13.09
N ILE A 198 16.59 -16.05 12.73
CA ILE A 198 17.69 -15.54 11.91
C ILE A 198 17.60 -16.21 10.54
N LEU A 199 17.74 -15.41 9.48
CA LEU A 199 17.81 -15.92 8.11
C LEU A 199 19.25 -15.91 7.64
N LYS A 200 19.68 -17.02 7.05
CA LYS A 200 20.97 -17.18 6.38
C LYS A 200 20.78 -17.42 4.90
N LEU A 201 21.51 -16.71 4.08
CA LEU A 201 21.63 -16.99 2.67
C LEU A 201 23.01 -17.59 2.39
N LEU A 202 23.01 -18.80 1.85
CA LEU A 202 24.23 -19.56 1.61
C LEU A 202 24.41 -19.79 0.10
N TYR A 203 25.50 -19.29 -0.45
CA TYR A 203 25.93 -19.57 -1.80
C TYR A 203 27.19 -20.47 -1.77
N HIS A 204 27.11 -21.61 -2.46
CA HIS A 204 28.23 -22.50 -2.67
C HIS A 204 28.44 -22.70 -4.17
N GLY A 205 29.37 -21.96 -4.74
CA GLY A 205 29.75 -22.13 -6.15
C GLY A 205 31.14 -22.73 -6.29
N ASN A 206 31.60 -22.97 -7.53
CA ASN A 206 32.93 -23.51 -7.83
C ASN A 206 34.00 -22.59 -7.24
N ASP A 207 34.64 -23.01 -6.16
CA ASP A 207 35.72 -22.34 -5.43
C ASP A 207 35.36 -20.99 -4.76
N LYS A 208 34.08 -20.68 -4.61
CA LYS A 208 33.62 -19.45 -3.95
C LYS A 208 32.46 -19.73 -3.02
N GLU A 209 32.52 -19.13 -1.83
CA GLU A 209 31.46 -19.14 -0.85
C GLU A 209 31.03 -17.71 -0.55
N LEU A 210 29.74 -17.50 -0.35
CA LEU A 210 29.19 -16.24 0.10
C LEU A 210 28.05 -16.54 1.08
N GLU A 211 28.13 -15.95 2.25
CA GLU A 211 27.11 -16.09 3.29
C GLU A 211 26.64 -14.71 3.72
N PHE A 212 25.30 -14.55 3.80
CA PHE A 212 24.69 -13.40 4.46
C PHE A 212 23.91 -13.87 5.67
N LEU A 213 24.18 -13.24 6.80
CA LEU A 213 23.42 -13.43 8.03
C LEU A 213 22.52 -12.22 8.19
N ILE A 214 21.21 -12.47 8.26
CA ILE A 214 20.17 -11.43 8.26
C ILE A 214 19.38 -11.58 9.55
N ASP A 215 19.59 -10.66 10.47
CA ASP A 215 18.90 -10.52 11.75
C ASP A 215 18.19 -9.14 11.85
N ASP A 216 18.54 -8.22 10.95
CA ASP A 216 17.94 -6.90 10.83
C ASP A 216 16.55 -6.94 10.18
N GLU A 217 15.78 -5.86 10.40
CA GLU A 217 14.43 -5.71 9.81
C GLU A 217 14.46 -5.59 8.30
N ASP A 218 15.45 -4.90 7.75
CA ASP A 218 15.63 -4.70 6.31
C ASP A 218 17.09 -4.99 5.91
N PHE A 219 17.28 -5.74 4.82
CA PHE A 219 18.60 -6.12 4.32
C PHE A 219 18.64 -5.98 2.79
N LEU A 220 19.35 -4.97 2.30
CA LEU A 220 19.50 -4.69 0.89
C LEU A 220 20.63 -5.52 0.27
N ILE A 221 20.31 -6.29 -0.77
CA ILE A 221 21.30 -7.03 -1.57
C ILE A 221 21.55 -6.30 -2.89
N GLY A 222 22.83 -6.17 -3.22
CA GLY A 222 23.25 -5.56 -4.49
C GLY A 222 24.75 -5.56 -4.67
N ARG A 223 25.22 -4.95 -5.76
CA ARG A 223 26.67 -4.82 -6.04
C ARG A 223 27.29 -3.49 -5.55
N ASN A 224 26.47 -2.56 -5.04
CA ASN A 224 26.97 -1.25 -4.58
C ASN A 224 27.46 -1.33 -3.15
N VAL A 225 28.77 -1.24 -2.96
CA VAL A 225 29.46 -1.33 -1.66
C VAL A 225 29.01 -0.24 -0.67
N ASP A 226 28.62 0.93 -1.17
CA ASP A 226 28.26 2.08 -0.33
C ASP A 226 26.78 2.05 0.13
N ALA A 227 25.96 1.15 -0.44
CA ALA A 227 24.52 1.19 -0.23
C ALA A 227 23.88 -0.17 0.08
N ALA A 228 24.55 -1.28 -0.17
CA ALA A 228 24.02 -2.63 0.06
C ALA A 228 24.58 -3.20 1.36
N ASP A 229 23.71 -3.82 2.16
CA ASP A 229 24.09 -4.56 3.36
C ASP A 229 24.73 -5.89 2.97
N GLY A 230 24.13 -6.58 1.99
CA GLY A 230 24.67 -7.78 1.34
C GLY A 230 25.31 -7.45 -0.01
N VAL A 231 26.64 -7.23 -0.01
CA VAL A 231 27.35 -6.92 -1.25
C VAL A 231 27.71 -8.19 -2.02
N ILE A 232 27.23 -8.29 -3.27
CA ILE A 232 27.70 -9.32 -4.23
C ILE A 232 28.73 -8.65 -5.14
N PRO A 233 30.02 -8.91 -4.94
CA PRO A 233 31.07 -8.23 -5.69
C PRO A 233 31.07 -8.60 -7.18
N MET A 234 31.59 -7.71 -8.05
CA MET A 234 31.61 -7.92 -9.50
C MET A 234 32.43 -9.12 -9.97
N ASN A 235 33.35 -9.60 -9.13
CA ASN A 235 34.09 -10.84 -9.40
C ASN A 235 33.28 -12.12 -9.11
N PHE A 236 32.12 -12.00 -8.39
CA PHE A 236 31.13 -13.07 -8.27
C PHE A 236 30.14 -13.02 -9.43
N SER A 237 29.54 -11.86 -9.67
CA SER A 237 28.61 -11.66 -10.79
C SER A 237 28.62 -10.20 -11.27
N ARG A 238 28.56 -10.03 -12.59
CA ARG A 238 28.32 -8.74 -13.24
C ARG A 238 26.83 -8.49 -13.50
N ALA A 239 25.99 -9.52 -13.33
CA ALA A 239 24.56 -9.49 -13.60
C ALA A 239 23.75 -8.84 -12.48
N VAL A 240 24.30 -8.75 -11.26
CA VAL A 240 23.63 -8.16 -10.10
C VAL A 240 23.54 -6.65 -10.23
N SER A 241 22.35 -6.09 -10.01
CA SER A 241 22.09 -4.64 -10.01
C SER A 241 22.73 -3.95 -8.80
N ARG A 242 22.96 -2.63 -8.88
CA ARG A 242 23.53 -1.85 -7.76
C ARG A 242 22.71 -1.97 -6.48
N LYS A 243 21.39 -1.85 -6.60
CA LYS A 243 20.35 -2.26 -5.64
C LYS A 243 19.53 -3.30 -6.35
N HIS A 244 19.54 -4.55 -5.90
CA HIS A 244 18.93 -5.65 -6.64
C HIS A 244 17.61 -6.09 -6.01
N CYS A 245 17.67 -6.53 -4.76
CA CYS A 245 16.50 -6.92 -4.00
C CYS A 245 16.65 -6.50 -2.54
N LEU A 246 15.53 -6.40 -1.85
CA LEU A 246 15.44 -6.10 -0.44
C LEU A 246 14.82 -7.30 0.27
N ILE A 247 15.45 -7.76 1.32
CA ILE A 247 14.89 -8.75 2.23
C ILE A 247 14.39 -8.01 3.46
N THR A 248 13.16 -8.30 3.89
CA THR A 248 12.55 -7.65 5.03
C THR A 248 11.98 -8.69 5.99
N LYS A 249 12.25 -8.54 7.30
CA LYS A 249 11.70 -9.37 8.37
C LYS A 249 10.35 -8.82 8.83
N MET A 250 9.34 -9.70 8.98
CA MET A 250 7.99 -9.39 9.41
C MET A 250 7.39 -10.51 10.22
N ASN A 251 6.96 -10.23 11.46
CA ASN A 251 6.30 -11.23 12.30
C ASN A 251 7.05 -12.58 12.28
N ASP A 252 8.36 -12.51 12.49
CA ASP A 252 9.31 -13.65 12.45
C ASP A 252 9.40 -14.40 11.11
N LYS A 253 8.88 -13.82 10.02
CA LYS A 253 8.99 -14.29 8.65
C LYS A 253 9.85 -13.34 7.83
N TYR A 254 10.48 -13.87 6.80
CA TYR A 254 11.28 -13.09 5.86
C TYR A 254 10.60 -13.02 4.50
N PHE A 255 10.67 -11.86 3.88
CA PHE A 255 10.13 -11.60 2.55
C PHE A 255 11.21 -10.96 1.68
N VAL A 256 11.23 -11.31 0.42
CA VAL A 256 12.10 -10.68 -0.57
C VAL A 256 11.29 -9.90 -1.59
N GLN A 257 11.84 -8.76 -2.01
CA GLN A 257 11.26 -7.87 -3.02
C GLN A 257 12.31 -7.52 -4.07
N ASP A 258 11.99 -7.69 -5.35
CA ASP A 258 12.84 -7.21 -6.44
C ASP A 258 12.74 -5.69 -6.58
N LEU A 259 13.86 -4.98 -6.62
CA LEU A 259 13.91 -3.51 -6.74
C LEU A 259 14.01 -3.03 -8.20
N LYS A 260 13.26 -3.66 -9.09
CA LYS A 260 13.31 -3.44 -10.55
C LYS A 260 14.73 -3.70 -11.07
N SER A 261 15.29 -4.82 -10.67
CA SER A 261 16.60 -5.25 -11.10
C SER A 261 16.62 -5.58 -12.61
N VAL A 262 17.81 -5.56 -13.22
CA VAL A 262 17.94 -5.82 -14.67
C VAL A 262 17.74 -7.31 -14.99
N ASN A 263 18.24 -8.18 -14.12
CA ASN A 263 18.22 -9.63 -14.33
C ASN A 263 17.36 -10.38 -13.31
N HIS A 264 16.41 -9.70 -12.72
CA HIS A 264 15.35 -10.21 -11.87
C HIS A 264 15.81 -10.98 -10.61
N THR A 265 14.89 -11.06 -9.65
CA THR A 265 14.98 -11.90 -8.47
C THR A 265 13.97 -13.04 -8.62
N LEU A 266 14.36 -14.27 -8.29
CA LEU A 266 13.49 -15.43 -8.36
C LEU A 266 13.51 -16.19 -7.03
N VAL A 267 12.39 -16.79 -6.66
CA VAL A 267 12.30 -17.75 -5.56
C VAL A 267 11.82 -19.09 -6.14
N ASN A 268 12.61 -20.12 -5.94
CA ASN A 268 12.35 -21.47 -6.48
C ASN A 268 12.09 -21.49 -8.01
N GLY A 269 12.81 -20.61 -8.74
CA GLY A 269 12.65 -20.46 -10.19
C GLY A 269 11.45 -19.62 -10.62
N ILE A 270 10.65 -19.09 -9.70
CA ILE A 270 9.52 -18.20 -9.99
C ILE A 270 10.00 -16.76 -9.88
N MET A 271 9.90 -16.01 -10.97
CA MET A 271 10.29 -14.59 -11.03
C MET A 271 9.35 -13.74 -10.18
N ILE A 272 9.92 -12.88 -9.34
CA ILE A 272 9.20 -11.91 -8.54
C ILE A 272 8.94 -10.67 -9.40
N PRO A 273 7.68 -10.25 -9.61
CA PRO A 273 7.41 -8.98 -10.25
C PRO A 273 8.06 -7.82 -9.46
N PRO A 274 8.57 -6.76 -10.13
CA PRO A 274 9.19 -5.65 -9.45
C PRO A 274 8.29 -5.05 -8.35
N TYR A 275 8.87 -4.91 -7.16
CA TYR A 275 8.22 -4.36 -5.97
C TYR A 275 7.11 -5.23 -5.36
N GLU A 276 6.92 -6.46 -5.78
CA GLU A 276 6.09 -7.43 -5.09
C GLU A 276 6.90 -8.19 -4.04
N LEU A 277 6.25 -8.53 -2.91
CA LEU A 277 6.86 -9.29 -1.83
C LEU A 277 6.59 -10.78 -2.04
N MET A 278 7.62 -11.61 -1.86
CA MET A 278 7.50 -13.06 -1.80
C MET A 278 8.10 -13.56 -0.49
N GLU A 279 7.35 -14.40 0.24
CA GLU A 279 7.82 -15.02 1.49
C GLU A 279 9.00 -15.96 1.18
N LEU A 280 10.01 -15.91 2.04
CA LEU A 280 11.16 -16.81 1.99
C LEU A 280 11.02 -17.87 3.09
N GLU A 281 10.90 -19.11 2.68
CA GLU A 281 10.83 -20.25 3.59
C GLU A 281 12.17 -20.98 3.73
N ASN A 282 12.28 -21.77 4.78
CA ASN A 282 13.50 -22.57 4.99
C ASN A 282 13.68 -23.57 3.84
N ASN A 283 14.88 -23.61 3.27
CA ASN A 283 15.33 -24.39 2.11
C ASN A 283 14.92 -23.82 0.74
N ASP A 284 14.26 -22.68 0.65
CA ASP A 284 14.04 -22.03 -0.64
C ASP A 284 15.36 -21.73 -1.36
N ILE A 285 15.27 -21.61 -2.67
CA ILE A 285 16.36 -21.12 -3.52
C ILE A 285 16.02 -19.70 -3.93
N LEU A 286 16.79 -18.73 -3.41
CA LEU A 286 16.71 -17.33 -3.81
C LEU A 286 17.74 -17.06 -4.90
N SER A 287 17.29 -16.75 -6.11
CA SER A 287 18.18 -16.36 -7.21
C SER A 287 18.23 -14.83 -7.32
N VAL A 288 19.42 -14.26 -7.16
CA VAL A 288 19.72 -12.84 -7.33
C VAL A 288 20.51 -12.70 -8.63
N ALA A 289 19.84 -12.44 -9.74
CA ALA A 289 20.38 -12.60 -11.10
C ALA A 289 20.82 -14.06 -11.35
N ASP A 290 22.11 -14.27 -11.56
CA ASP A 290 22.76 -15.57 -11.81
C ASP A 290 23.36 -16.22 -10.54
N ILE A 291 23.14 -15.65 -9.36
CA ILE A 291 23.62 -16.18 -8.08
C ILE A 291 22.47 -16.82 -7.32
N GLU A 292 22.60 -18.11 -7.00
CA GLU A 292 21.59 -18.88 -6.27
C GLU A 292 21.99 -19.08 -4.82
N PHE A 293 21.20 -18.53 -3.90
CA PHE A 293 21.34 -18.70 -2.47
C PHE A 293 20.36 -19.76 -1.96
N ARG A 294 20.84 -20.65 -1.11
CA ARG A 294 19.96 -21.48 -0.28
C ARG A 294 19.56 -20.72 0.97
N VAL A 295 18.27 -20.59 1.17
CA VAL A 295 17.67 -19.98 2.35
C VAL A 295 17.72 -20.95 3.52
N LYS A 296 18.19 -20.48 4.67
CA LYS A 296 18.13 -21.20 5.95
C LYS A 296 17.55 -20.28 7.01
N THR A 297 16.52 -20.75 7.70
CA THR A 297 15.96 -20.08 8.87
C THR A 297 16.29 -20.90 10.12
N SER A 298 16.79 -20.25 11.15
CA SER A 298 17.06 -20.87 12.46
C SER A 298 16.37 -20.05 13.55
N GLN A 299 15.72 -20.74 14.47
CA GLN A 299 15.26 -20.13 15.72
C GLN A 299 16.46 -20.05 16.66
N SER A 300 16.73 -18.86 17.21
CA SER A 300 17.74 -18.63 18.23
C SER A 300 17.17 -18.88 19.61
#